data_684bc6abafd69d0f95146fe8f2b77d68
#
_entry.id   684bc6abafd69d0f95146fe8f2b77d68
#
_cell.length_a   1.000
_cell.length_b   1.000
_cell.length_c   1.000
_cell.angle_alpha   90.00
_cell.angle_beta   90.00
_cell.angle_gamma   90.00
#
_symmetry.space_group_name_H-M   'P 1'
#
loop_
_entity.id
_entity.type
_entity.pdbx_description
1 polymer ?
#
loop_
_entity_poly.entity_id
_entity_poly.type
_entity_poly.pdbx_seq_one_letter_code
_entity_poly.pdbx_strand_id
1 'polypeptide(L)'
;LGFPLIQIAELLHASIPRTAAAVQEVIKEGLIGAPPGAVRASGSAALGYLVSLIRRQAKQGAAYIDVNVDALSEDDPEFRKEILRFFVRLIRGHSLGVPVCIDSGSTEMLEAGLAAWYEGGREGGRPSAAPLVNSVKTYTMERLLPLRARFPFKFIGLLVDEKTAGLDGAYGVEELQALARRIVRAATGSHGFAPGDIFLDSTVFPLSIDVPMEAAKPGYTFRAFETIRRLKADPEFRGVHFSLGVTNAVRDLPGRRTGVTRAYLARAMELGLDAAIVNVFHGYGRRPPAPDLLAFVDAFARQDGSPEAVENALQAMMDFCRANRKK
;
A
#
# COMPACT_ATOMS: atom_id res chain seq x y z
N LEU A 1 11.33 -14.17 -17.12
CA LEU A 1 11.24 -12.69 -17.10
C LEU A 1 9.83 -12.35 -16.65
N GLY A 2 9.69 -11.96 -15.37
CA GLY A 2 8.40 -11.62 -14.76
C GLY A 2 7.80 -10.35 -15.38
N PHE A 3 6.48 -10.22 -15.28
CA PHE A 3 5.77 -9.00 -15.64
C PHE A 3 6.35 -7.81 -14.86
N PRO A 4 6.37 -6.59 -15.43
CA PRO A 4 6.86 -5.43 -14.70
C PRO A 4 6.00 -5.18 -13.46
N LEU A 5 6.65 -4.96 -12.31
CA LEU A 5 5.99 -4.66 -11.05
C LEU A 5 5.21 -3.34 -11.14
N ILE A 6 3.93 -3.35 -10.81
CA ILE A 6 3.10 -2.17 -10.61
C ILE A 6 3.52 -1.50 -9.30
N GLN A 7 4.25 -0.39 -9.37
CA GLN A 7 4.76 0.30 -8.20
C GLN A 7 3.82 1.41 -7.76
N ILE A 8 3.33 1.33 -6.53
CA ILE A 8 2.54 2.35 -5.84
C ILE A 8 3.53 3.12 -4.95
N ALA A 9 3.75 4.40 -5.28
CA ALA A 9 4.82 5.19 -4.68
C ALA A 9 4.41 5.81 -3.35
N GLU A 10 5.02 5.39 -2.23
CA GLU A 10 4.59 5.63 -0.84
C GLU A 10 5.09 6.91 -0.16
N LEU A 11 5.85 7.78 -0.83
CA LEU A 11 6.58 8.85 -0.11
C LEU A 11 5.74 10.08 0.27
N LEU A 12 4.50 10.20 -0.22
CA LEU A 12 3.57 11.25 0.22
C LEU A 12 2.72 10.80 1.43
N HIS A 13 3.38 10.24 2.42
CA HIS A 13 2.74 9.72 3.62
C HIS A 13 3.10 10.59 4.83
N ALA A 14 2.07 11.02 5.59
CA ALA A 14 2.24 11.91 6.73
C ALA A 14 3.02 11.32 7.91
N SER A 15 3.22 10.01 7.96
CA SER A 15 4.12 9.37 8.94
C SER A 15 5.61 9.48 8.59
N ILE A 16 5.95 9.92 7.35
CA ILE A 16 7.34 10.11 6.94
C ILE A 16 7.81 11.49 7.42
N PRO A 17 8.82 11.59 8.31
CA PRO A 17 9.15 12.83 9.01
C PRO A 17 9.37 14.03 8.09
N ARG A 18 10.07 13.86 6.97
CA ARG A 18 10.33 14.94 6.03
C ARG A 18 9.07 15.40 5.28
N THR A 19 8.22 14.47 4.91
CA THR A 19 6.92 14.76 4.29
C THR A 19 6.00 15.43 5.29
N ALA A 20 5.90 14.90 6.51
CA ALA A 20 5.12 15.49 7.59
C ALA A 20 5.53 16.95 7.87
N ALA A 21 6.83 17.21 7.99
CA ALA A 21 7.34 18.57 8.21
C ALA A 21 6.94 19.54 7.08
N ALA A 22 7.06 19.10 5.82
CA ALA A 22 6.65 19.91 4.67
C ALA A 22 5.13 20.16 4.64
N VAL A 23 4.32 19.17 5.00
CA VAL A 23 2.85 19.33 5.10
C VAL A 23 2.50 20.33 6.19
N GLN A 24 3.11 20.22 7.37
CA GLN A 24 2.88 21.18 8.47
C GLN A 24 3.24 22.62 8.08
N GLU A 25 4.30 22.81 7.30
CA GLU A 25 4.69 24.14 6.83
C GLU A 25 3.66 24.70 5.83
N VAL A 26 3.20 23.89 4.88
CA VAL A 26 2.12 24.25 3.93
C VAL A 26 0.82 24.64 4.67
N ILE A 27 0.51 23.95 5.78
CA ILE A 27 -0.63 24.29 6.64
C ILE A 27 -0.42 25.67 7.31
N LYS A 28 0.74 25.92 7.92
CA LYS A 28 1.08 27.18 8.57
C LYS A 28 1.08 28.38 7.61
N GLU A 29 1.50 28.16 6.37
CA GLU A 29 1.46 29.15 5.30
C GLU A 29 0.03 29.43 4.78
N GLY A 30 -0.99 28.74 5.30
CA GLY A 30 -2.40 28.93 4.92
C GLY A 30 -2.72 28.50 3.48
N LEU A 31 -1.94 27.58 2.92
CA LEU A 31 -2.12 27.13 1.53
C LEU A 31 -3.24 26.10 1.36
N ILE A 32 -3.64 25.43 2.45
CA ILE A 32 -4.78 24.50 2.42
C ILE A 32 -6.07 25.32 2.25
N GLY A 33 -6.89 24.99 1.26
CA GLY A 33 -8.10 25.75 0.93
C GLY A 33 -7.86 27.05 0.16
N ALA A 34 -6.61 27.48 -0.01
CA ALA A 34 -6.31 28.69 -0.78
C ALA A 34 -6.63 28.51 -2.28
N PRO A 35 -7.03 29.60 -2.99
CA PRO A 35 -7.28 29.55 -4.42
C PRO A 35 -6.04 29.07 -5.19
N PRO A 36 -6.20 28.32 -6.30
CA PRO A 36 -5.07 27.76 -7.06
C PRO A 36 -4.05 28.80 -7.53
N GLY A 37 -4.48 30.03 -7.79
CA GLY A 37 -3.59 31.16 -8.15
C GLY A 37 -2.68 31.55 -6.99
N ALA A 38 -3.22 31.66 -5.77
CA ALA A 38 -2.45 31.98 -4.57
C ALA A 38 -1.45 30.87 -4.23
N VAL A 39 -1.87 29.61 -4.33
CA VAL A 39 -1.00 28.43 -4.14
C VAL A 39 0.19 28.48 -5.11
N ARG A 40 -0.05 28.76 -6.40
CA ARG A 40 1.02 28.88 -7.41
C ARG A 40 1.96 30.04 -7.15
N ALA A 41 1.43 31.16 -6.66
CA ALA A 41 2.20 32.38 -6.42
C ALA A 41 2.92 32.42 -5.06
N SER A 42 2.69 31.43 -4.17
CA SER A 42 3.17 31.47 -2.78
C SER A 42 4.70 31.48 -2.63
N GLY A 43 5.44 30.95 -3.61
CA GLY A 43 6.89 30.77 -3.47
C GLY A 43 7.32 29.81 -2.36
N SER A 44 6.39 29.05 -1.77
CA SER A 44 6.65 28.15 -0.65
C SER A 44 7.69 27.08 -1.00
N ALA A 45 8.75 27.01 -0.21
CA ALA A 45 9.79 25.99 -0.34
C ALA A 45 9.25 24.61 0.03
N ALA A 46 8.34 24.51 1.00
CA ALA A 46 7.69 23.28 1.42
C ALA A 46 6.79 22.72 0.30
N LEU A 47 5.97 23.59 -0.31
CA LEU A 47 5.17 23.20 -1.47
C LEU A 47 6.05 22.80 -2.65
N GLY A 48 7.13 23.52 -2.91
CA GLY A 48 8.13 23.20 -3.95
C GLY A 48 8.74 21.82 -3.75
N TYR A 49 9.07 21.45 -2.50
CA TYR A 49 9.54 20.11 -2.14
C TYR A 49 8.50 19.04 -2.46
N LEU A 50 7.24 19.23 -2.05
CA LEU A 50 6.16 18.25 -2.28
C LEU A 50 5.88 18.06 -3.77
N VAL A 51 5.81 19.14 -4.55
CA VAL A 51 5.67 19.11 -6.01
C VAL A 51 6.84 18.38 -6.67
N SER A 52 8.07 18.66 -6.22
CA SER A 52 9.27 17.98 -6.71
C SER A 52 9.23 16.49 -6.41
N LEU A 53 8.78 16.11 -5.21
CA LEU A 53 8.64 14.70 -4.80
C LEU A 53 7.63 13.97 -5.68
N ILE A 54 6.45 14.55 -5.94
CA ILE A 54 5.43 14.00 -6.85
C ILE A 54 6.03 13.77 -8.24
N ARG A 55 6.64 14.78 -8.84
CA ARG A 55 7.23 14.70 -10.18
C ARG A 55 8.34 13.65 -10.27
N ARG A 56 9.18 13.55 -9.25
CA ARG A 56 10.28 12.60 -9.20
C ARG A 56 9.76 11.16 -9.10
N GLN A 57 8.74 10.90 -8.27
CA GLN A 57 8.12 9.58 -8.17
C GLN A 57 7.50 9.17 -9.51
N ALA A 58 6.77 10.06 -10.18
CA ALA A 58 6.21 9.81 -11.50
C ALA A 58 7.30 9.49 -12.54
N LYS A 59 8.37 10.30 -12.61
CA LYS A 59 9.50 10.06 -13.54
C LYS A 59 10.25 8.76 -13.24
N GLN A 60 10.22 8.27 -12.00
CA GLN A 60 10.86 7.01 -11.60
C GLN A 60 10.05 5.78 -12.01
N GLY A 61 8.86 5.95 -12.56
CA GLY A 61 8.01 4.87 -13.06
C GLY A 61 6.96 4.41 -12.07
N ALA A 62 6.51 5.28 -11.16
CA ALA A 62 5.33 5.01 -10.35
C ALA A 62 4.11 4.79 -11.25
N ALA A 63 3.34 3.73 -10.99
CA ALA A 63 2.03 3.51 -11.62
C ALA A 63 0.92 4.30 -10.90
N TYR A 64 1.10 4.51 -9.60
CA TYR A 64 0.26 5.34 -8.73
C TYR A 64 1.13 6.13 -7.77
N ILE A 65 0.67 7.32 -7.36
CA ILE A 65 1.28 8.09 -6.28
C ILE A 65 0.35 8.01 -5.09
N ASP A 66 0.80 7.31 -4.06
CA ASP A 66 0.07 7.13 -2.81
C ASP A 66 0.11 8.40 -1.97
N VAL A 67 -1.04 8.73 -1.37
CA VAL A 67 -1.18 9.84 -0.42
C VAL A 67 -1.96 9.40 0.79
N ASN A 68 -1.31 9.49 1.96
CA ASN A 68 -1.92 9.21 3.25
C ASN A 68 -1.67 10.39 4.21
N VAL A 69 -2.74 10.94 4.74
CA VAL A 69 -2.72 12.07 5.68
C VAL A 69 -3.32 11.71 7.05
N ASP A 70 -3.58 10.43 7.31
CA ASP A 70 -4.26 9.98 8.55
C ASP A 70 -3.48 10.31 9.83
N ALA A 71 -2.16 10.42 9.75
CA ALA A 71 -1.31 10.79 10.88
C ALA A 71 -1.34 12.30 11.21
N LEU A 72 -2.11 13.12 10.45
CA LEU A 72 -2.26 14.54 10.71
C LEU A 72 -3.58 14.80 11.45
N SER A 73 -3.49 15.58 12.54
CA SER A 73 -4.64 16.11 13.31
C SER A 73 -5.84 15.18 13.42
N GLU A 74 -5.90 14.38 14.49
CA GLU A 74 -7.07 13.55 14.80
C GLU A 74 -8.28 14.38 15.22
N ASP A 75 -8.06 15.62 15.69
CA ASP A 75 -9.06 16.47 16.33
C ASP A 75 -10.00 17.21 15.35
N ASP A 76 -9.61 17.33 14.05
CA ASP A 76 -10.43 17.99 13.03
C ASP A 76 -10.55 17.12 11.75
N PRO A 77 -11.55 16.24 11.67
CA PRO A 77 -11.79 15.40 10.50
C PRO A 77 -12.09 16.18 9.21
N GLU A 78 -12.77 17.32 9.29
CA GLU A 78 -13.10 18.14 8.12
C GLU A 78 -11.85 18.82 7.56
N PHE A 79 -11.01 19.39 8.43
CA PHE A 79 -9.73 19.97 8.00
C PHE A 79 -8.81 18.90 7.40
N ARG A 80 -8.78 17.68 7.96
CA ARG A 80 -8.03 16.56 7.37
C ARG A 80 -8.51 16.20 5.98
N LYS A 81 -9.84 16.22 5.72
CA LYS A 81 -10.39 16.06 4.37
C LYS A 81 -9.92 17.16 3.41
N GLU A 82 -9.85 18.41 3.88
CA GLU A 82 -9.34 19.52 3.06
C GLU A 82 -7.86 19.32 2.70
N ILE A 83 -7.05 18.85 3.65
CA ILE A 83 -5.65 18.51 3.39
C ILE A 83 -5.56 17.39 2.32
N LEU A 84 -6.35 16.31 2.46
CA LEU A 84 -6.37 15.24 1.46
C LEU A 84 -6.79 15.75 0.08
N ARG A 85 -7.88 16.56 0.00
CA ARG A 85 -8.34 17.15 -1.26
C ARG A 85 -7.27 18.03 -1.90
N PHE A 86 -6.54 18.81 -1.10
CA PHE A 86 -5.42 19.61 -1.56
C PHE A 86 -4.34 18.74 -2.19
N PHE A 87 -3.92 17.66 -1.53
CA PHE A 87 -2.90 16.75 -2.06
C PHE A 87 -3.36 15.99 -3.30
N VAL A 88 -4.61 15.53 -3.36
CA VAL A 88 -5.18 14.88 -4.54
C VAL A 88 -5.12 15.84 -5.74
N ARG A 89 -5.51 17.11 -5.56
CA ARG A 89 -5.40 18.15 -6.62
C ARG A 89 -3.93 18.44 -7.00
N LEU A 90 -3.03 18.46 -6.03
CA LEU A 90 -1.60 18.67 -6.26
C LEU A 90 -1.00 17.52 -7.10
N ILE A 91 -1.32 16.27 -6.77
CA ILE A 91 -0.90 15.10 -7.54
C ILE A 91 -1.46 15.20 -8.96
N ARG A 92 -2.76 15.46 -9.10
CA ARG A 92 -3.38 15.60 -10.42
C ARG A 92 -2.70 16.64 -11.30
N GLY A 93 -2.26 17.77 -10.71
CA GLY A 93 -1.58 18.85 -11.44
C GLY A 93 -0.12 18.60 -11.75
N HIS A 94 0.56 17.71 -11.03
CA HIS A 94 2.02 17.61 -11.07
C HIS A 94 2.58 16.20 -11.30
N SER A 95 1.74 15.16 -11.32
CA SER A 95 2.17 13.75 -11.46
C SER A 95 2.49 13.31 -12.88
N LEU A 96 2.47 14.21 -13.87
CA LEU A 96 2.73 13.86 -15.28
C LEU A 96 1.73 12.81 -15.84
N GLY A 97 0.50 12.80 -15.34
CA GLY A 97 -0.55 11.87 -15.75
C GLY A 97 -0.63 10.58 -14.92
N VAL A 98 0.29 10.37 -13.96
CA VAL A 98 0.22 9.23 -13.03
C VAL A 98 -0.95 9.46 -12.06
N PRO A 99 -1.88 8.50 -11.92
CA PRO A 99 -3.03 8.63 -11.03
C PRO A 99 -2.63 8.53 -9.55
N VAL A 100 -3.50 9.08 -8.69
CA VAL A 100 -3.36 8.99 -7.24
C VAL A 100 -3.76 7.61 -6.74
N CYS A 101 -3.08 7.13 -5.69
CA CYS A 101 -3.60 6.14 -4.75
C CYS A 101 -4.07 6.92 -3.51
N ILE A 102 -5.37 6.86 -3.22
CA ILE A 102 -5.98 7.52 -2.06
C ILE A 102 -5.96 6.52 -0.92
N ASP A 103 -5.13 6.77 0.08
CA ASP A 103 -4.90 5.84 1.20
C ASP A 103 -5.42 6.44 2.51
N SER A 104 -6.39 5.78 3.10
CA SER A 104 -6.93 6.14 4.42
C SER A 104 -7.67 4.98 5.07
N GLY A 105 -7.64 4.96 6.41
CA GLY A 105 -8.48 4.09 7.23
C GLY A 105 -9.96 4.48 7.26
N SER A 106 -10.29 5.73 6.88
CA SER A 106 -11.65 6.30 6.91
C SER A 106 -12.34 6.25 5.54
N THR A 107 -13.54 5.71 5.50
CA THR A 107 -14.37 5.67 4.26
C THR A 107 -14.74 7.07 3.78
N GLU A 108 -14.96 8.01 4.71
CA GLU A 108 -15.25 9.42 4.41
C GLU A 108 -14.08 10.12 3.71
N MET A 109 -12.86 9.82 4.16
CA MET A 109 -11.64 10.33 3.54
C MET A 109 -11.48 9.78 2.11
N LEU A 110 -11.70 8.48 1.92
CA LEU A 110 -11.62 7.84 0.59
C LEU A 110 -12.64 8.45 -0.38
N GLU A 111 -13.88 8.67 0.05
CA GLU A 111 -14.92 9.34 -0.74
C GLU A 111 -14.52 10.78 -1.08
N ALA A 112 -14.02 11.55 -0.10
CA ALA A 112 -13.57 12.93 -0.31
C ALA A 112 -12.41 13.01 -1.31
N GLY A 113 -11.46 12.07 -1.24
CA GLY A 113 -10.35 11.98 -2.19
C GLY A 113 -10.82 11.63 -3.61
N LEU A 114 -11.77 10.68 -3.75
CA LEU A 114 -12.39 10.36 -5.04
C LEU A 114 -13.10 11.56 -5.64
N ALA A 115 -13.90 12.27 -4.85
CA ALA A 115 -14.58 13.49 -5.30
C ALA A 115 -13.56 14.52 -5.81
N ALA A 116 -12.49 14.79 -5.03
CA ALA A 116 -11.44 15.74 -5.39
C ALA A 116 -10.68 15.36 -6.68
N TRP A 117 -10.49 14.06 -6.94
CA TRP A 117 -9.86 13.60 -8.18
C TRP A 117 -10.68 13.94 -9.42
N TYR A 118 -12.01 13.91 -9.30
CA TYR A 118 -12.93 14.18 -10.39
C TYR A 118 -13.49 15.61 -10.42
N GLU A 119 -13.21 16.43 -9.38
CA GLU A 119 -13.56 17.86 -9.38
C GLU A 119 -12.79 18.63 -10.48
N GLY A 120 -13.45 19.64 -11.07
CA GLY A 120 -12.83 20.51 -12.07
C GLY A 120 -12.80 19.94 -13.49
N GLY A 121 -13.58 18.93 -13.80
CA GLY A 121 -13.65 18.29 -15.13
C GLY A 121 -14.20 19.14 -16.29
N ARG A 122 -14.53 20.45 -16.08
CA ARG A 122 -14.97 21.36 -17.14
C ARG A 122 -13.83 22.18 -17.74
N GLU A 123 -12.77 22.49 -16.97
CA GLU A 123 -11.64 23.29 -17.47
C GLU A 123 -10.34 22.48 -17.72
N GLY A 124 -10.20 21.29 -17.12
CA GLY A 124 -8.98 20.47 -17.20
C GLY A 124 -9.16 19.09 -17.86
N GLY A 125 -10.34 18.79 -18.39
CA GLY A 125 -10.65 17.46 -18.91
C GLY A 125 -10.87 16.41 -17.80
N ARG A 126 -11.56 15.29 -18.15
CA ARG A 126 -11.69 14.13 -17.26
C ARG A 126 -10.31 13.50 -17.10
N PRO A 127 -9.89 13.08 -15.87
CA PRO A 127 -8.62 12.38 -15.71
C PRO A 127 -8.52 11.17 -16.66
N SER A 128 -7.40 11.00 -17.32
CA SER A 128 -7.18 9.93 -18.29
C SER A 128 -7.08 8.55 -17.64
N ALA A 129 -6.73 8.49 -16.35
CA ALA A 129 -6.56 7.25 -15.60
C ALA A 129 -7.39 7.25 -14.32
N ALA A 130 -7.94 6.09 -13.99
CA ALA A 130 -8.69 5.88 -12.75
C ALA A 130 -7.75 5.88 -11.54
N PRO A 131 -8.12 6.55 -10.42
CA PRO A 131 -7.37 6.49 -9.18
C PRO A 131 -7.48 5.11 -8.55
N LEU A 132 -6.53 4.79 -7.65
CA LEU A 132 -6.56 3.62 -6.80
C LEU A 132 -7.07 4.03 -5.40
N VAL A 133 -7.90 3.21 -4.78
CA VAL A 133 -8.40 3.40 -3.41
C VAL A 133 -7.76 2.35 -2.50
N ASN A 134 -7.09 2.78 -1.46
CA ASN A 134 -6.49 1.94 -0.42
C ASN A 134 -7.14 2.24 0.93
N SER A 135 -8.08 1.40 1.44
CA SER A 135 -8.46 0.10 0.93
C SER A 135 -9.96 -0.18 1.11
N VAL A 136 -10.46 -1.12 0.33
CA VAL A 136 -11.78 -1.72 0.53
C VAL A 136 -11.61 -3.00 1.36
N LYS A 137 -12.41 -3.11 2.44
CA LYS A 137 -12.44 -4.25 3.36
C LYS A 137 -13.83 -4.86 3.36
N THR A 138 -14.00 -6.08 3.84
CA THR A 138 -15.32 -6.74 3.86
C THR A 138 -16.39 -5.94 4.59
N TYR A 139 -16.01 -5.17 5.63
CA TYR A 139 -16.93 -4.32 6.41
C TYR A 139 -17.07 -2.88 5.87
N THR A 140 -16.30 -2.49 4.84
CA THR A 140 -16.42 -1.18 4.20
C THR A 140 -16.92 -1.27 2.76
N MET A 141 -16.98 -2.47 2.17
CA MET A 141 -17.32 -2.66 0.77
C MET A 141 -18.76 -2.20 0.42
N GLU A 142 -19.70 -2.37 1.33
CA GLU A 142 -21.10 -1.94 1.11
C GLU A 142 -21.22 -0.42 0.93
N ARG A 143 -20.32 0.34 1.53
CA ARG A 143 -20.26 1.79 1.40
C ARG A 143 -19.40 2.23 0.21
N LEU A 144 -18.25 1.59 -0.01
CA LEU A 144 -17.27 2.04 -0.99
C LEU A 144 -17.54 1.56 -2.42
N LEU A 145 -17.93 0.28 -2.60
CA LEU A 145 -18.11 -0.26 -3.94
C LEU A 145 -19.22 0.48 -4.76
N PRO A 146 -20.36 0.90 -4.16
CA PRO A 146 -21.37 1.67 -4.89
C PRO A 146 -20.87 3.01 -5.45
N LEU A 147 -19.79 3.59 -4.89
CA LEU A 147 -19.21 4.82 -5.41
C LEU A 147 -18.69 4.68 -6.85
N ARG A 148 -18.49 3.45 -7.33
CA ARG A 148 -18.12 3.14 -8.72
C ARG A 148 -19.08 3.76 -9.73
N ALA A 149 -20.36 3.84 -9.40
CA ALA A 149 -21.39 4.43 -10.26
C ALA A 149 -21.16 5.94 -10.52
N ARG A 150 -20.52 6.63 -9.56
CA ARG A 150 -20.22 8.07 -9.65
C ARG A 150 -18.78 8.33 -10.07
N PHE A 151 -17.86 7.53 -9.58
CA PHE A 151 -16.41 7.70 -9.73
C PHE A 151 -15.79 6.39 -10.25
N PRO A 152 -15.32 6.32 -11.50
CA PRO A 152 -14.52 5.19 -11.94
C PRO A 152 -13.22 5.11 -11.11
N PHE A 153 -12.98 4.00 -10.40
CA PHE A 153 -11.75 3.79 -9.61
C PHE A 153 -11.35 2.32 -9.60
N LYS A 154 -10.11 2.07 -9.25
CA LYS A 154 -9.58 0.76 -8.88
C LYS A 154 -9.36 0.71 -7.38
N PHE A 155 -9.24 -0.48 -6.79
CA PHE A 155 -9.06 -0.54 -5.35
C PHE A 155 -8.13 -1.67 -4.90
N ILE A 156 -7.50 -1.47 -3.74
CA ILE A 156 -6.85 -2.52 -2.98
C ILE A 156 -7.90 -3.14 -2.07
N GLY A 157 -8.16 -4.43 -2.26
CA GLY A 157 -9.00 -5.25 -1.39
C GLY A 157 -8.17 -5.82 -0.26
N LEU A 158 -8.21 -5.19 0.91
CA LEU A 158 -7.46 -5.64 2.07
C LEU A 158 -8.18 -6.81 2.75
N LEU A 159 -7.49 -7.95 2.86
CA LEU A 159 -8.05 -9.21 3.36
C LEU A 159 -8.16 -9.22 4.88
N VAL A 160 -8.97 -8.32 5.41
CA VAL A 160 -9.33 -8.21 6.82
C VAL A 160 -10.84 -8.07 6.98
N ASP A 161 -11.39 -8.51 8.09
CA ASP A 161 -12.79 -8.29 8.46
C ASP A 161 -12.92 -7.58 9.82
N GLU A 162 -14.15 -7.40 10.29
CA GLU A 162 -14.43 -6.75 11.58
C GLU A 162 -13.82 -7.48 12.78
N LYS A 163 -13.67 -8.80 12.70
CA LYS A 163 -13.13 -9.63 13.79
C LYS A 163 -11.62 -9.46 13.94
N THR A 164 -10.94 -9.14 12.83
CA THR A 164 -9.48 -8.96 12.80
C THR A 164 -9.06 -7.51 12.67
N ALA A 165 -9.98 -6.58 12.47
CA ALA A 165 -9.71 -5.15 12.52
C ALA A 165 -9.21 -4.78 13.93
N GLY A 166 -7.89 -4.66 14.10
CA GLY A 166 -7.24 -4.38 15.38
C GLY A 166 -6.74 -5.61 16.15
N LEU A 167 -6.89 -6.80 15.63
CA LEU A 167 -6.24 -8.01 16.08
C LEU A 167 -5.19 -8.44 15.07
N ASP A 168 -4.11 -9.02 15.54
CA ASP A 168 -2.92 -9.42 14.79
C ASP A 168 -3.16 -10.49 13.71
N GLY A 169 -4.07 -10.21 12.77
CA GLY A 169 -4.29 -11.02 11.58
C GLY A 169 -4.36 -12.52 11.88
N ALA A 170 -5.26 -12.92 12.75
CA ALA A 170 -5.37 -14.29 13.25
C ALA A 170 -5.87 -15.31 12.21
N TYR A 171 -6.04 -14.89 10.94
CA TYR A 171 -6.58 -15.77 9.91
C TYR A 171 -5.56 -16.71 9.31
N GLY A 172 -5.99 -17.94 9.10
CA GLY A 172 -5.33 -18.90 8.25
C GLY A 172 -5.50 -18.56 6.76
N VAL A 173 -4.85 -19.36 5.93
CA VAL A 173 -4.87 -19.15 4.47
C VAL A 173 -6.27 -19.32 3.90
N GLU A 174 -7.06 -20.25 4.42
CA GLU A 174 -8.42 -20.54 3.99
C GLU A 174 -9.37 -19.36 4.26
N GLU A 175 -9.25 -18.73 5.41
CA GLU A 175 -10.03 -17.54 5.76
C GLU A 175 -9.66 -16.36 4.87
N LEU A 176 -8.38 -16.13 4.61
CA LEU A 176 -7.93 -15.09 3.69
C LEU A 176 -8.46 -15.32 2.27
N GLN A 177 -8.50 -16.57 1.79
CA GLN A 177 -9.13 -16.92 0.52
C GLN A 177 -10.65 -16.65 0.53
N ALA A 178 -11.34 -16.94 1.63
CA ALA A 178 -12.77 -16.66 1.75
C ALA A 178 -13.06 -15.16 1.71
N LEU A 179 -12.25 -14.33 2.39
CA LEU A 179 -12.35 -12.86 2.31
C LEU A 179 -12.10 -12.36 0.89
N ALA A 180 -11.10 -12.88 0.20
CA ALA A 180 -10.80 -12.54 -1.19
C ALA A 180 -11.99 -12.82 -2.11
N ARG A 181 -12.59 -14.02 -2.01
CA ARG A 181 -13.79 -14.39 -2.79
C ARG A 181 -14.95 -13.46 -2.51
N ARG A 182 -15.20 -13.12 -1.24
CA ARG A 182 -16.28 -12.23 -0.85
C ARG A 182 -16.11 -10.84 -1.49
N ILE A 183 -14.90 -10.25 -1.43
CA ILE A 183 -14.61 -8.94 -2.01
C ILE A 183 -14.74 -8.99 -3.54
N VAL A 184 -14.11 -9.97 -4.21
CA VAL A 184 -14.10 -10.05 -5.68
C VAL A 184 -15.51 -10.27 -6.21
N ARG A 185 -16.28 -11.20 -5.64
CA ARG A 185 -17.68 -11.47 -6.07
C ARG A 185 -18.58 -10.25 -5.88
N ALA A 186 -18.48 -9.55 -4.76
CA ALA A 186 -19.25 -8.32 -4.55
C ALA A 186 -18.88 -7.24 -5.58
N ALA A 187 -17.59 -7.02 -5.83
CA ALA A 187 -17.12 -6.00 -6.75
C ALA A 187 -17.51 -6.31 -8.22
N THR A 188 -17.27 -7.54 -8.68
CA THR A 188 -17.51 -7.91 -10.09
C THR A 188 -18.96 -8.19 -10.38
N GLY A 189 -19.71 -8.81 -9.45
CA GLY A 189 -21.09 -9.21 -9.66
C GLY A 189 -22.08 -8.05 -9.57
N SER A 190 -21.90 -7.12 -8.62
CA SER A 190 -22.92 -6.10 -8.33
C SER A 190 -22.50 -4.67 -8.64
N HIS A 191 -21.19 -4.38 -8.80
CA HIS A 191 -20.69 -3.02 -8.91
C HIS A 191 -19.89 -2.73 -10.19
N GLY A 192 -19.81 -3.68 -11.13
CA GLY A 192 -19.23 -3.48 -12.46
C GLY A 192 -17.72 -3.26 -12.47
N PHE A 193 -16.99 -3.76 -11.46
CA PHE A 193 -15.53 -3.80 -11.51
C PHE A 193 -15.05 -4.93 -12.40
N ALA A 194 -14.07 -4.66 -13.25
CA ALA A 194 -13.35 -5.72 -13.94
C ALA A 194 -12.32 -6.35 -12.98
N PRO A 195 -11.92 -7.62 -13.16
CA PRO A 195 -10.86 -8.23 -12.35
C PRO A 195 -9.58 -7.39 -12.28
N GLY A 196 -9.16 -6.75 -13.38
CA GLY A 196 -8.00 -5.85 -13.43
C GLY A 196 -8.18 -4.49 -12.73
N ASP A 197 -9.33 -4.23 -12.10
CA ASP A 197 -9.53 -3.09 -11.22
C ASP A 197 -9.30 -3.42 -9.75
N ILE A 198 -9.05 -4.69 -9.41
CA ILE A 198 -8.95 -5.22 -8.06
C ILE A 198 -7.52 -5.64 -7.76
N PHE A 199 -6.98 -5.14 -6.64
CA PHE A 199 -5.66 -5.47 -6.12
C PHE A 199 -5.85 -6.10 -4.75
N LEU A 200 -5.68 -7.41 -4.60
CA LEU A 200 -5.84 -8.08 -3.31
C LEU A 200 -4.56 -7.96 -2.47
N ASP A 201 -4.72 -7.57 -1.21
CA ASP A 201 -3.62 -7.45 -0.24
C ASP A 201 -3.87 -8.36 0.97
N SER A 202 -3.01 -9.36 1.12
CA SER A 202 -3.06 -10.34 2.21
C SER A 202 -2.39 -9.87 3.51
N THR A 203 -2.05 -8.59 3.58
CA THR A 203 -1.34 -7.91 4.67
C THR A 203 0.12 -8.33 4.84
N VAL A 204 0.95 -7.40 5.31
CA VAL A 204 2.35 -7.65 5.66
C VAL A 204 2.60 -7.16 7.07
N PHE A 205 3.08 -8.06 7.92
CA PHE A 205 3.53 -7.76 9.27
C PHE A 205 5.05 -7.68 9.34
N PRO A 206 5.62 -6.95 10.33
CA PRO A 206 7.06 -6.93 10.53
C PRO A 206 7.62 -8.34 10.79
N LEU A 207 8.72 -8.68 10.10
CA LEU A 207 9.42 -9.95 10.31
C LEU A 207 9.89 -10.13 11.77
N SER A 208 10.10 -9.02 12.48
CA SER A 208 10.50 -9.04 13.90
C SER A 208 9.46 -9.65 14.84
N ILE A 209 8.18 -9.65 14.44
CA ILE A 209 7.08 -10.26 15.19
C ILE A 209 6.49 -11.49 14.48
N ASP A 210 7.08 -11.90 13.37
CA ASP A 210 6.60 -13.03 12.54
C ASP A 210 7.11 -14.37 13.09
N VAL A 211 7.05 -14.48 14.40
CA VAL A 211 7.30 -15.75 15.13
C VAL A 211 6.08 -16.00 15.98
N PRO A 212 5.29 -17.03 15.66
CA PRO A 212 4.05 -17.28 16.37
C PRO A 212 4.34 -17.58 17.85
N MET A 213 3.61 -16.89 18.72
CA MET A 213 3.60 -17.15 20.17
C MET A 213 2.84 -18.42 20.52
N GLU A 214 2.01 -18.92 19.59
CA GLU A 214 1.19 -20.12 19.76
C GLU A 214 1.73 -21.26 18.88
N ALA A 215 1.86 -22.43 19.46
CA ALA A 215 2.26 -23.64 18.73
C ALA A 215 1.27 -23.94 17.59
N ALA A 216 1.80 -24.47 16.49
CA ALA A 216 1.05 -24.90 15.29
C ALA A 216 0.36 -23.78 14.48
N LYS A 217 0.63 -22.50 14.75
CA LYS A 217 0.17 -21.41 13.86
C LYS A 217 1.24 -21.04 12.84
N PRO A 218 0.89 -20.98 11.54
CA PRO A 218 1.79 -20.48 10.51
C PRO A 218 2.12 -19.01 10.72
N GLY A 219 3.34 -18.60 10.32
CA GLY A 219 3.78 -17.21 10.34
C GLY A 219 3.00 -16.31 9.40
N TYR A 220 3.07 -15.00 9.65
CA TYR A 220 2.39 -13.99 8.83
C TYR A 220 2.90 -13.99 7.39
N THR A 221 4.21 -14.08 7.18
CA THR A 221 4.83 -14.13 5.85
C THR A 221 4.40 -15.39 5.10
N PHE A 222 4.42 -16.56 5.76
CA PHE A 222 3.92 -17.80 5.17
C PHE A 222 2.46 -17.66 4.71
N ARG A 223 1.59 -17.16 5.58
CA ARG A 223 0.15 -16.97 5.27
C ARG A 223 -0.06 -16.02 4.11
N ALA A 224 0.64 -14.88 4.10
CA ALA A 224 0.55 -13.91 3.01
C ALA A 224 0.99 -14.52 1.67
N PHE A 225 2.12 -15.20 1.64
CA PHE A 225 2.69 -15.80 0.44
C PHE A 225 1.86 -16.97 -0.06
N GLU A 226 1.44 -17.86 0.82
CA GLU A 226 0.62 -19.02 0.47
C GLU A 226 -0.78 -18.60 -0.03
N THR A 227 -1.34 -17.53 0.54
CA THR A 227 -2.59 -16.94 0.04
C THR A 227 -2.43 -16.44 -1.38
N ILE A 228 -1.39 -15.67 -1.69
CA ILE A 228 -1.12 -15.19 -3.05
C ILE A 228 -0.96 -16.36 -4.01
N ARG A 229 -0.15 -17.37 -3.65
CA ARG A 229 0.09 -18.54 -4.47
C ARG A 229 -1.20 -19.28 -4.81
N ARG A 230 -2.07 -19.53 -3.81
CA ARG A 230 -3.34 -20.25 -4.00
C ARG A 230 -4.34 -19.44 -4.81
N LEU A 231 -4.50 -18.14 -4.52
CA LEU A 231 -5.41 -17.28 -5.27
C LEU A 231 -4.95 -17.11 -6.72
N LYS A 232 -3.64 -17.02 -6.97
CA LYS A 232 -3.10 -16.91 -8.32
C LYS A 232 -3.33 -18.16 -9.16
N ALA A 233 -3.37 -19.33 -8.53
CA ALA A 233 -3.67 -20.61 -9.16
C ALA A 233 -5.18 -20.84 -9.40
N ASP A 234 -6.05 -20.11 -8.70
CA ASP A 234 -7.50 -20.25 -8.78
C ASP A 234 -8.06 -19.47 -9.98
N PRO A 235 -8.76 -20.13 -10.94
CA PRO A 235 -9.34 -19.49 -12.11
C PRO A 235 -10.31 -18.33 -11.81
N GLU A 236 -10.95 -18.32 -10.63
CA GLU A 236 -11.86 -17.25 -10.19
C GLU A 236 -11.15 -15.91 -10.08
N PHE A 237 -9.83 -15.90 -9.80
CA PHE A 237 -9.04 -14.69 -9.65
C PHE A 237 -8.24 -14.32 -10.91
N ARG A 238 -8.58 -14.91 -12.07
CA ARG A 238 -7.89 -14.56 -13.31
C ARG A 238 -8.06 -13.09 -13.65
N GLY A 239 -6.93 -12.40 -13.80
CA GLY A 239 -6.89 -10.96 -14.09
C GLY A 239 -6.92 -10.06 -12.86
N VAL A 240 -7.12 -10.59 -11.65
CA VAL A 240 -6.97 -9.86 -10.39
C VAL A 240 -5.47 -9.64 -10.12
N HIS A 241 -5.11 -8.45 -9.65
CA HIS A 241 -3.78 -8.11 -9.19
C HIS A 241 -3.58 -8.49 -7.72
N PHE A 242 -2.33 -8.74 -7.34
CA PHE A 242 -1.93 -8.99 -5.96
C PHE A 242 -0.95 -7.92 -5.53
N SER A 243 -1.27 -7.21 -4.43
CA SER A 243 -0.50 -6.09 -3.89
C SER A 243 -0.05 -6.39 -2.47
N LEU A 244 1.07 -5.83 -2.05
CA LEU A 244 1.55 -5.85 -0.66
C LEU A 244 2.21 -4.53 -0.28
N GLY A 245 1.97 -4.09 0.97
CA GLY A 245 2.72 -3.02 1.63
C GLY A 245 4.07 -3.54 2.16
N VAL A 246 4.98 -3.91 1.26
CA VAL A 246 6.20 -4.69 1.59
C VAL A 246 7.17 -3.99 2.53
N THR A 247 7.12 -2.66 2.68
CA THR A 247 7.96 -1.92 3.62
C THR A 247 7.63 -2.20 5.08
N ASN A 248 6.43 -2.71 5.36
CA ASN A 248 6.05 -3.15 6.70
C ASN A 248 6.90 -4.34 7.18
N ALA A 249 7.30 -5.25 6.30
CA ALA A 249 8.11 -6.40 6.67
C ALA A 249 9.42 -6.04 7.40
N VAL A 250 9.96 -4.84 7.16
CA VAL A 250 11.28 -4.42 7.65
C VAL A 250 11.22 -3.33 8.72
N ARG A 251 10.02 -2.97 9.21
CA ARG A 251 9.79 -1.81 10.08
C ARG A 251 10.77 -1.77 11.27
N ASP A 252 10.95 -2.88 11.97
CA ASP A 252 11.71 -2.94 13.23
C ASP A 252 13.07 -3.64 13.09
N LEU A 253 13.51 -3.93 11.87
CA LEU A 253 14.81 -4.56 11.65
C LEU A 253 15.97 -3.57 11.91
N PRO A 254 17.08 -4.04 12.53
CA PRO A 254 18.19 -3.18 12.94
C PRO A 254 18.99 -2.62 11.76
N GLY A 255 18.94 -3.25 10.59
CA GLY A 255 19.71 -2.83 9.41
C GLY A 255 19.27 -3.50 8.12
N ARG A 256 19.97 -3.20 7.02
CA ARG A 256 19.78 -3.80 5.68
C ARG A 256 18.33 -3.80 5.16
N ARG A 257 17.46 -2.92 5.66
CA ARG A 257 16.01 -2.90 5.40
C ARG A 257 15.69 -2.94 3.90
N THR A 258 16.28 -2.08 3.09
CA THR A 258 16.07 -2.06 1.63
C THR A 258 16.46 -3.40 0.97
N GLY A 259 17.51 -4.05 1.44
CA GLY A 259 17.93 -5.36 0.94
C GLY A 259 16.95 -6.47 1.30
N VAL A 260 16.45 -6.48 2.55
CA VAL A 260 15.42 -7.43 3.01
C VAL A 260 14.11 -7.20 2.25
N THR A 261 13.67 -5.93 2.09
CA THR A 261 12.47 -5.62 1.28
C THR A 261 12.62 -6.15 -0.15
N ARG A 262 13.83 -6.05 -0.74
CA ARG A 262 14.09 -6.59 -2.09
C ARG A 262 13.99 -8.11 -2.13
N ALA A 263 14.48 -8.80 -1.12
CA ALA A 263 14.38 -10.25 -1.01
C ALA A 263 12.91 -10.69 -0.81
N TYR A 264 12.20 -10.02 0.10
CA TYR A 264 10.78 -10.26 0.36
C TYR A 264 9.93 -10.11 -0.91
N LEU A 265 10.13 -8.99 -1.61
CA LEU A 265 9.43 -8.70 -2.86
C LEU A 265 9.75 -9.72 -3.96
N ALA A 266 11.02 -10.13 -4.08
CA ALA A 266 11.42 -11.15 -5.06
C ALA A 266 10.69 -12.48 -4.83
N ARG A 267 10.60 -12.95 -3.59
CA ARG A 267 9.86 -14.17 -3.25
C ARG A 267 8.35 -14.04 -3.48
N ALA A 268 7.76 -12.91 -3.09
CA ALA A 268 6.34 -12.67 -3.34
C ALA A 268 6.02 -12.65 -4.85
N MET A 269 6.89 -12.06 -5.68
CA MET A 269 6.73 -12.03 -7.14
C MET A 269 6.82 -13.42 -7.79
N GLU A 270 7.66 -14.31 -7.29
CA GLU A 270 7.73 -15.71 -7.73
C GLU A 270 6.40 -16.46 -7.51
N LEU A 271 5.62 -16.03 -6.51
CA LEU A 271 4.33 -16.61 -6.16
C LEU A 271 3.14 -15.94 -6.87
N GLY A 272 3.40 -14.84 -7.59
CA GLY A 272 2.39 -14.16 -8.40
C GLY A 272 2.03 -12.75 -7.98
N LEU A 273 2.73 -12.16 -6.99
CA LEU A 273 2.61 -10.72 -6.69
C LEU A 273 3.01 -9.91 -7.93
N ASP A 274 2.19 -8.92 -8.30
CA ASP A 274 2.43 -8.06 -9.45
C ASP A 274 2.30 -6.56 -9.13
N ALA A 275 1.89 -6.20 -7.90
CA ALA A 275 1.86 -4.83 -7.41
C ALA A 275 2.50 -4.71 -6.02
N ALA A 276 3.04 -3.52 -5.67
CA ALA A 276 3.54 -3.27 -4.33
C ALA A 276 3.56 -1.77 -3.99
N ILE A 277 3.26 -1.46 -2.73
CA ILE A 277 3.45 -0.13 -2.14
C ILE A 277 4.91 -0.03 -1.71
N VAL A 278 5.66 0.87 -2.34
CA VAL A 278 7.13 0.91 -2.24
C VAL A 278 7.71 2.31 -2.40
N ASN A 279 8.92 2.48 -1.88
CA ASN A 279 9.76 3.61 -2.29
C ASN A 279 10.37 3.33 -3.68
N VAL A 280 9.82 3.97 -4.71
CA VAL A 280 10.21 3.77 -6.11
C VAL A 280 11.68 4.09 -6.41
N PHE A 281 12.35 4.88 -5.55
CA PHE A 281 13.77 5.22 -5.72
C PHE A 281 14.72 4.06 -5.37
N HIS A 282 14.24 3.01 -4.72
CA HIS A 282 15.05 1.84 -4.39
C HIS A 282 15.25 0.87 -5.57
N GLY A 283 14.52 1.06 -6.68
CA GLY A 283 14.69 0.28 -7.91
C GLY A 283 14.39 -1.21 -7.72
N TYR A 284 13.31 -1.52 -7.03
CA TYR A 284 12.86 -2.89 -6.82
C TYR A 284 12.54 -3.58 -8.16
N GLY A 285 12.81 -4.89 -8.24
CA GLY A 285 12.68 -5.66 -9.47
C GLY A 285 13.82 -5.48 -10.49
N ARG A 286 14.69 -4.47 -10.31
CA ARG A 286 15.82 -4.19 -11.24
C ARG A 286 17.14 -4.85 -10.86
N ARG A 287 17.31 -5.21 -9.60
CA ARG A 287 18.53 -5.84 -9.08
C ARG A 287 18.16 -7.10 -8.30
N PRO A 288 18.93 -8.18 -8.46
CA PRO A 288 18.71 -9.38 -7.68
C PRO A 288 18.94 -9.09 -6.19
N PRO A 289 18.20 -9.73 -5.28
CA PRO A 289 18.48 -9.69 -3.85
C PRO A 289 19.76 -10.43 -3.52
N ALA A 290 20.38 -10.09 -2.40
CA ALA A 290 21.54 -10.81 -1.88
C ALA A 290 21.12 -12.22 -1.40
N PRO A 291 21.94 -13.27 -1.66
CA PRO A 291 21.55 -14.65 -1.33
C PRO A 291 21.29 -14.87 0.17
N ASP A 292 22.05 -14.24 1.05
CA ASP A 292 21.87 -14.31 2.50
C ASP A 292 20.55 -13.68 2.95
N LEU A 293 20.10 -12.63 2.29
CA LEU A 293 18.82 -12.01 2.58
C LEU A 293 17.62 -12.79 1.98
N LEU A 294 17.84 -13.48 0.87
CA LEU A 294 16.84 -14.45 0.38
C LEU A 294 16.67 -15.59 1.38
N ALA A 295 17.77 -16.18 1.85
CA ALA A 295 17.72 -17.25 2.85
C ALA A 295 17.04 -16.79 4.16
N PHE A 296 17.30 -15.55 4.59
CA PHE A 296 16.63 -14.93 5.73
C PHE A 296 15.10 -14.87 5.53
N VAL A 297 14.64 -14.35 4.39
CA VAL A 297 13.20 -14.28 4.08
C VAL A 297 12.59 -15.67 3.90
N ASP A 298 13.32 -16.61 3.31
CA ASP A 298 12.87 -17.99 3.09
C ASP A 298 12.54 -18.71 4.41
N ALA A 299 13.25 -18.41 5.50
CA ALA A 299 12.96 -18.98 6.81
C ALA A 299 11.54 -18.61 7.28
N PHE A 300 11.10 -17.36 7.05
CA PHE A 300 9.73 -16.92 7.38
C PHE A 300 8.71 -17.37 6.35
N ALA A 301 9.07 -17.39 5.07
CA ALA A 301 8.19 -17.86 4.00
C ALA A 301 7.82 -19.34 4.12
N ARG A 302 8.63 -20.13 4.81
CA ARG A 302 8.42 -21.58 5.07
C ARG A 302 7.86 -21.88 6.46
N GLN A 303 7.60 -20.85 7.25
CA GLN A 303 7.14 -21.01 8.64
C GLN A 303 5.65 -21.41 8.65
N ASP A 304 5.38 -22.71 8.46
CA ASP A 304 4.07 -23.33 8.36
C ASP A 304 3.41 -23.68 9.70
N GLY A 305 4.07 -23.36 10.82
CA GLY A 305 3.63 -23.67 12.18
C GLY A 305 4.24 -24.94 12.75
N SER A 306 5.01 -25.70 11.97
CA SER A 306 5.75 -26.85 12.50
C SER A 306 6.87 -26.39 13.45
N PRO A 307 7.20 -27.19 14.50
CA PRO A 307 8.25 -26.81 15.46
C PRO A 307 9.59 -26.50 14.80
N GLU A 308 9.98 -27.26 13.80
CA GLU A 308 11.21 -27.07 13.04
C GLU A 308 11.20 -25.75 12.27
N ALA A 309 10.10 -25.41 11.60
CA ALA A 309 9.99 -24.16 10.84
C ALA A 309 9.99 -22.94 11.77
N VAL A 310 9.36 -23.03 12.93
CA VAL A 310 9.39 -21.97 13.98
C VAL A 310 10.83 -21.76 14.48
N GLU A 311 11.55 -22.84 14.80
CA GLU A 311 12.93 -22.77 15.26
C GLU A 311 13.85 -22.16 14.20
N ASN A 312 13.70 -22.56 12.95
CA ASN A 312 14.44 -22.01 11.82
C ASN A 312 14.22 -20.51 11.63
N ALA A 313 12.97 -20.03 11.74
CA ALA A 313 12.67 -18.61 11.65
C ALA A 313 13.24 -17.80 12.82
N LEU A 314 13.16 -18.34 14.05
CA LEU A 314 13.79 -17.76 15.24
C LEU A 314 15.29 -17.64 15.09
N GLN A 315 15.97 -18.72 14.67
CA GLN A 315 17.40 -18.75 14.48
C GLN A 315 17.82 -17.75 13.41
N ALA A 316 17.10 -17.69 12.28
CA ALA A 316 17.36 -16.73 11.22
C ALA A 316 17.25 -15.27 11.73
N MET A 317 16.25 -14.95 12.55
CA MET A 317 16.10 -13.63 13.16
C MET A 317 17.24 -13.30 14.11
N MET A 318 17.62 -14.24 14.98
CA MET A 318 18.73 -14.04 15.92
C MET A 318 20.05 -13.77 15.19
N ASP A 319 20.34 -14.55 14.16
CA ASP A 319 21.58 -14.41 13.37
C ASP A 319 21.58 -13.10 12.58
N PHE A 320 20.45 -12.72 11.99
CA PHE A 320 20.29 -11.43 11.34
C PHE A 320 20.54 -10.26 12.31
N CYS A 321 19.94 -10.31 13.50
CA CYS A 321 20.14 -9.28 14.52
C CYS A 321 21.59 -9.20 15.00
N ARG A 322 22.25 -10.35 15.23
CA ARG A 322 23.68 -10.37 15.60
C ARG A 322 24.56 -9.74 14.53
N ALA A 323 24.32 -10.08 13.26
CA ALA A 323 25.10 -9.57 12.13
C ALA A 323 24.89 -8.08 11.85
N ASN A 324 23.76 -7.50 12.28
CA ASN A 324 23.37 -6.12 11.96
C ASN A 324 23.24 -5.21 13.20
N ARG A 325 23.67 -5.63 14.38
CA ARG A 325 23.78 -4.74 15.55
C ARG A 325 24.69 -3.57 15.21
N LYS A 326 24.20 -2.35 15.39
CA LYS A 326 25.08 -1.17 15.40
C LYS A 326 26.05 -1.33 16.56
N LYS A 327 27.34 -1.32 16.27
CA LYS A 327 28.40 -1.20 17.29
C LYS A 327 28.31 0.17 17.93
#